data_2ca738a197fd122cb166ae366d420821
#
_entry.id   2ca738a197fd122cb166ae366d420821
#
_cell.length_a   1.000
_cell.length_b   1.000
_cell.length_c   1.000
_cell.angle_alpha   90.00
_cell.angle_beta   90.00
_cell.angle_gamma   90.00
#
_symmetry.space_group_name_H-M   'P 1'
#
loop_
_entity.id
_entity.type
_entity.pdbx_description
1 polymer ?
#
loop_
_entity_poly.entity_id
_entity_poly.type
_entity_poly.pdbx_seq_one_letter_code
_entity_poly.pdbx_strand_id
1 'polypeptide(L)'
;MLPAETEIFGPDEFAARSHVSRETLMRLKLYAEILEDWNSRQNLVSRASLTDLWRRHFWDSAQLAALVPKSARSLIDLGSGAGFPGLVLAELLRERPGFRVVLCEATAKKCRFLEAVAQQLRLGVEVRHGRIEDAEPEIFDVITARACAPLTRLFAYTQRFWGKKTTALLLKGQNVEVELTETNKSWRMEAIRHLSQSDPSGVILEIRELHRVAARDR
;
A
#
# COMPACT_ATOMS: atom_id res chain seq x y z
N MET A 1 -39.77 8.99 2.45
CA MET A 1 -38.41 8.95 2.96
C MET A 1 -37.51 8.90 1.73
N LEU A 2 -36.86 10.02 1.38
CA LEU A 2 -35.89 10.05 0.29
C LEU A 2 -34.73 9.14 0.68
N PRO A 3 -34.15 8.33 -0.24
CA PRO A 3 -32.95 7.58 0.06
C PRO A 3 -31.85 8.60 0.42
N ALA A 4 -31.13 8.34 1.50
CA ALA A 4 -29.97 9.13 1.87
C ALA A 4 -29.06 9.18 0.61
N GLU A 5 -28.81 10.39 0.11
CA GLU A 5 -27.81 10.61 -0.92
C GLU A 5 -26.51 10.01 -0.36
N THR A 6 -26.03 8.96 -0.99
CA THR A 6 -24.75 8.38 -0.67
C THR A 6 -23.72 9.44 -1.02
N GLU A 7 -23.25 10.13 -0.01
CA GLU A 7 -22.26 11.21 -0.11
C GLU A 7 -21.04 10.66 -0.87
N ILE A 8 -20.84 11.17 -2.09
CA ILE A 8 -19.75 10.72 -2.96
C ILE A 8 -18.43 11.12 -2.32
N PHE A 9 -17.65 10.15 -1.88
CA PHE A 9 -16.34 10.40 -1.33
C PHE A 9 -15.38 10.87 -2.45
N GLY A 10 -15.27 12.18 -2.57
CA GLY A 10 -14.43 12.82 -3.59
C GLY A 10 -13.12 13.38 -3.03
N PRO A 11 -12.38 14.12 -3.87
CA PRO A 11 -11.12 14.75 -3.47
C PRO A 11 -11.26 15.75 -2.32
N ASP A 12 -12.39 16.43 -2.21
CA ASP A 12 -12.59 17.44 -1.16
C ASP A 12 -12.84 16.78 0.20
N GLU A 13 -13.62 15.68 0.23
CA GLU A 13 -13.79 14.86 1.44
C GLU A 13 -12.47 14.19 1.83
N PHE A 14 -11.68 13.70 0.85
CA PHE A 14 -10.34 13.20 1.11
C PHE A 14 -9.46 14.27 1.77
N ALA A 15 -9.45 15.50 1.25
CA ALA A 15 -8.65 16.59 1.81
C ALA A 15 -9.08 16.95 3.23
N ALA A 16 -10.39 16.98 3.49
CA ALA A 16 -10.95 17.27 4.81
C ALA A 16 -10.52 16.23 5.86
N ARG A 17 -10.49 14.94 5.48
CA ARG A 17 -10.12 13.86 6.40
C ARG A 17 -8.60 13.66 6.55
N SER A 18 -7.86 13.85 5.48
CA SER A 18 -6.40 13.64 5.47
C SER A 18 -5.59 14.85 5.92
N HIS A 19 -6.24 16.04 6.00
CA HIS A 19 -5.60 17.31 6.34
C HIS A 19 -4.37 17.65 5.47
N VAL A 20 -4.37 17.21 4.22
CA VAL A 20 -3.27 17.48 3.28
C VAL A 20 -3.27 18.94 2.79
N SER A 21 -2.11 19.43 2.35
CA SER A 21 -2.00 20.74 1.74
C SER A 21 -2.73 20.80 0.38
N ARG A 22 -3.02 22.01 -0.08
CA ARG A 22 -3.59 22.23 -1.44
C ARG A 22 -2.70 21.64 -2.52
N GLU A 23 -1.40 21.79 -2.38
CA GLU A 23 -0.40 21.30 -3.33
C GLU A 23 -0.40 19.78 -3.39
N THR A 24 -0.46 19.12 -2.24
CA THR A 24 -0.59 17.65 -2.15
C THR A 24 -1.89 17.18 -2.81
N LEU A 25 -3.02 17.83 -2.50
CA LEU A 25 -4.30 17.51 -3.13
C LEU A 25 -4.25 17.68 -4.64
N MET A 26 -3.66 18.77 -5.16
CA MET A 26 -3.51 19.00 -6.59
C MET A 26 -2.69 17.90 -7.26
N ARG A 27 -1.59 17.45 -6.64
CA ARG A 27 -0.78 16.35 -7.16
C ARG A 27 -1.52 15.02 -7.14
N LEU A 28 -2.29 14.72 -6.09
CA LEU A 28 -3.13 13.52 -6.05
C LEU A 28 -4.28 13.57 -7.07
N LYS A 29 -4.86 14.75 -7.35
CA LYS A 29 -5.84 14.93 -8.45
C LYS A 29 -5.18 14.65 -9.81
N LEU A 30 -3.99 15.15 -10.05
CA LEU A 30 -3.23 14.85 -11.28
C LEU A 30 -2.93 13.34 -11.38
N TYR A 31 -2.58 12.69 -10.27
CA TYR A 31 -2.42 11.23 -10.26
C TYR A 31 -3.72 10.50 -10.65
N ALA A 32 -4.86 10.93 -10.14
CA ALA A 32 -6.16 10.36 -10.51
C ALA A 32 -6.44 10.50 -12.01
N GLU A 33 -6.22 11.67 -12.59
CA GLU A 33 -6.37 11.93 -14.02
C GLU A 33 -5.46 11.03 -14.87
N ILE A 34 -4.19 10.90 -14.51
CA ILE A 34 -3.24 10.01 -15.19
C ILE A 34 -3.73 8.55 -15.09
N LEU A 35 -4.20 8.12 -13.91
CA LEU A 35 -4.71 6.77 -13.73
C LEU A 35 -5.92 6.49 -14.60
N GLU A 36 -6.89 7.40 -14.68
CA GLU A 36 -8.08 7.28 -15.52
C GLU A 36 -7.72 7.18 -17.01
N ASP A 37 -6.81 8.05 -17.48
CA ASP A 37 -6.33 8.02 -18.87
C ASP A 37 -5.65 6.68 -19.19
N TRP A 38 -4.73 6.22 -18.35
CA TRP A 38 -4.06 4.94 -18.55
C TRP A 38 -5.00 3.76 -18.42
N ASN A 39 -5.94 3.80 -17.47
CA ASN A 39 -6.89 2.71 -17.25
C ASN A 39 -7.87 2.55 -18.41
N SER A 40 -8.12 3.60 -19.20
CA SER A 40 -8.92 3.51 -20.43
C SER A 40 -8.29 2.59 -21.49
N ARG A 41 -6.96 2.42 -21.44
CA ARG A 41 -6.15 1.64 -22.39
C ARG A 41 -5.57 0.35 -21.77
N GLN A 42 -5.51 0.29 -20.43
CA GLN A 42 -4.91 -0.80 -19.68
C GLN A 42 -5.68 -1.03 -18.39
N ASN A 43 -6.00 -2.25 -18.05
CA ASN A 43 -6.70 -2.58 -16.80
C ASN A 43 -5.73 -2.50 -15.61
N LEU A 44 -5.47 -1.29 -15.10
CA LEU A 44 -4.65 -1.05 -13.91
C LEU A 44 -5.45 -1.32 -12.63
N VAL A 45 -6.70 -0.86 -12.61
CA VAL A 45 -7.68 -1.10 -11.54
C VAL A 45 -9.02 -1.51 -12.16
N SER A 46 -9.89 -2.16 -11.38
CA SER A 46 -11.21 -2.56 -11.87
C SER A 46 -12.12 -1.35 -12.13
N ARG A 47 -13.04 -1.47 -13.11
CA ARG A 47 -14.03 -0.42 -13.38
C ARG A 47 -14.86 -0.07 -12.15
N ALA A 48 -15.25 -1.08 -11.37
CA ALA A 48 -16.02 -0.89 -10.14
C ALA A 48 -15.23 -0.11 -9.07
N SER A 49 -13.90 -0.16 -9.07
CA SER A 49 -13.09 0.61 -8.11
C SER A 49 -12.80 2.03 -8.59
N LEU A 50 -12.91 2.31 -9.90
CA LEU A 50 -12.79 3.69 -10.43
C LEU A 50 -13.97 4.56 -10.02
N THR A 51 -15.19 4.02 -9.91
CA THR A 51 -16.36 4.80 -9.49
C THR A 51 -16.27 5.31 -8.05
N ASP A 52 -15.42 4.70 -7.22
CA ASP A 52 -15.15 5.10 -5.83
C ASP A 52 -13.63 5.23 -5.59
N LEU A 53 -12.94 5.81 -6.58
CA LEU A 53 -11.47 5.88 -6.64
C LEU A 53 -10.86 6.52 -5.39
N TRP A 54 -11.44 7.65 -4.96
CA TRP A 54 -10.92 8.42 -3.85
C TRP A 54 -11.04 7.71 -2.51
N ARG A 55 -12.14 6.99 -2.27
CA ARG A 55 -12.32 6.21 -1.05
C ARG A 55 -11.48 4.93 -1.08
N ARG A 56 -11.66 4.12 -2.15
CA ARG A 56 -11.12 2.76 -2.23
C ARG A 56 -9.63 2.69 -2.51
N HIS A 57 -9.04 3.76 -3.03
CA HIS A 57 -7.62 3.77 -3.36
C HIS A 57 -6.85 4.87 -2.63
N PHE A 58 -7.23 6.13 -2.79
CA PHE A 58 -6.50 7.23 -2.16
C PHE A 58 -6.66 7.23 -0.64
N TRP A 59 -7.90 7.19 -0.14
CA TRP A 59 -8.14 7.20 1.31
C TRP A 59 -7.70 5.90 1.97
N ASP A 60 -7.95 4.75 1.33
CA ASP A 60 -7.48 3.45 1.79
C ASP A 60 -5.97 3.42 1.98
N SER A 61 -5.22 4.04 1.07
CA SER A 61 -3.76 4.16 1.16
C SER A 61 -3.30 5.21 2.18
N ALA A 62 -3.98 6.36 2.22
CA ALA A 62 -3.57 7.51 3.03
C ALA A 62 -3.59 7.23 4.54
N GLN A 63 -4.55 6.42 5.01
CA GLN A 63 -4.64 6.05 6.44
C GLN A 63 -3.38 5.34 6.95
N LEU A 64 -2.57 4.70 6.08
CA LEU A 64 -1.30 4.10 6.47
C LEU A 64 -0.26 5.15 6.88
N ALA A 65 -0.33 6.38 6.39
CA ALA A 65 0.67 7.41 6.65
C ALA A 65 0.84 7.70 8.15
N ALA A 66 -0.25 7.65 8.92
CA ALA A 66 -0.25 7.85 10.37
C ALA A 66 0.43 6.70 11.13
N LEU A 67 0.48 5.50 10.52
CA LEU A 67 1.08 4.30 11.11
C LEU A 67 2.56 4.13 10.75
N VAL A 68 3.07 4.89 9.76
CA VAL A 68 4.49 4.87 9.40
C VAL A 68 5.32 5.47 10.53
N PRO A 69 6.23 4.70 11.17
CA PRO A 69 7.03 5.20 12.29
C PRO A 69 7.77 6.51 11.93
N LYS A 70 7.79 7.47 12.85
CA LYS A 70 8.48 8.75 12.62
C LYS A 70 9.99 8.59 12.37
N SER A 71 10.59 7.53 12.92
CA SER A 71 11.99 7.18 12.72
C SER A 71 12.28 6.47 11.40
N ALA A 72 11.25 6.00 10.68
CA ALA A 72 11.43 5.28 9.43
C ALA A 72 12.08 6.18 8.36
N ARG A 73 12.99 5.62 7.59
CA ARG A 73 13.72 6.25 6.49
C ARG A 73 13.51 5.57 5.15
N SER A 74 12.95 4.37 5.16
CA SER A 74 12.74 3.59 3.94
C SER A 74 11.40 2.84 3.97
N LEU A 75 10.78 2.76 2.80
CA LEU A 75 9.56 2.01 2.58
C LEU A 75 9.67 1.23 1.26
N ILE A 76 9.27 -0.04 1.30
CA ILE A 76 9.04 -0.83 0.08
C ILE A 76 7.56 -1.22 -0.01
N ASP A 77 6.98 -0.99 -1.18
CA ASP A 77 5.61 -1.42 -1.51
C ASP A 77 5.65 -2.65 -2.41
N LEU A 78 5.09 -3.75 -1.94
CA LEU A 78 5.15 -5.04 -2.61
C LEU A 78 3.93 -5.29 -3.48
N GLY A 79 4.16 -5.47 -4.79
CA GLY A 79 3.09 -5.62 -5.77
C GLY A 79 2.33 -4.32 -5.97
N SER A 80 3.03 -3.23 -6.21
CA SER A 80 2.51 -1.86 -6.19
C SER A 80 1.35 -1.62 -7.17
N GLY A 81 1.24 -2.42 -8.23
CA GLY A 81 0.12 -2.36 -9.16
C GLY A 81 -0.06 -0.99 -9.79
N ALA A 82 -1.18 -0.35 -9.51
CA ALA A 82 -1.45 1.02 -9.90
C ALA A 82 -0.91 2.06 -8.90
N GLY A 83 0.08 1.69 -8.04
CA GLY A 83 0.75 2.61 -7.12
C GLY A 83 0.08 2.77 -5.75
N PHE A 84 -0.83 1.86 -5.39
CA PHE A 84 -1.53 1.91 -4.11
C PHE A 84 -1.08 0.77 -3.17
N PRO A 85 -0.57 1.05 -1.98
CA PRO A 85 -0.48 2.37 -1.34
C PRO A 85 0.79 3.18 -1.65
N GLY A 86 1.80 2.63 -2.32
CA GLY A 86 3.15 3.14 -2.39
C GLY A 86 3.29 4.59 -2.89
N LEU A 87 2.68 4.96 -4.04
CA LEU A 87 2.75 6.33 -4.58
C LEU A 87 2.00 7.35 -3.72
N VAL A 88 0.87 6.96 -3.12
CA VAL A 88 0.14 7.84 -2.20
C VAL A 88 0.99 8.14 -0.98
N LEU A 89 1.62 7.11 -0.39
CA LEU A 89 2.52 7.28 0.75
C LEU A 89 3.77 8.10 0.38
N ALA A 90 4.33 7.88 -0.81
CA ALA A 90 5.44 8.70 -1.30
C ALA A 90 5.07 10.18 -1.39
N GLU A 91 3.85 10.51 -1.84
CA GLU A 91 3.37 11.89 -1.88
C GLU A 91 3.14 12.46 -0.48
N LEU A 92 2.47 11.72 0.41
CA LEU A 92 2.16 12.18 1.76
C LEU A 92 3.39 12.34 2.65
N LEU A 93 4.43 11.57 2.40
CA LEU A 93 5.67 11.55 3.18
C LEU A 93 6.83 12.28 2.50
N ARG A 94 6.56 13.00 1.39
CA ARG A 94 7.60 13.64 0.56
C ARG A 94 8.46 14.66 1.30
N GLU A 95 7.88 15.33 2.30
CA GLU A 95 8.58 16.32 3.11
C GLU A 95 9.45 15.70 4.23
N ARG A 96 9.44 14.34 4.37
CA ARG A 96 10.34 13.66 5.32
C ARG A 96 11.76 13.62 4.74
N PRO A 97 12.74 14.29 5.37
CA PRO A 97 14.10 14.35 4.83
C PRO A 97 14.72 12.96 4.68
N GLY A 98 15.20 12.64 3.47
CA GLY A 98 15.87 11.37 3.18
C GLY A 98 14.96 10.13 3.22
N PHE A 99 13.63 10.29 3.19
CA PHE A 99 12.70 9.16 3.14
C PHE A 99 12.68 8.56 1.73
N ARG A 100 13.09 7.31 1.63
CA ARG A 100 13.19 6.57 0.36
C ARG A 100 11.97 5.65 0.18
N VAL A 101 11.36 5.66 -0.99
CA VAL A 101 10.26 4.77 -1.35
C VAL A 101 10.65 3.92 -2.56
N VAL A 102 10.45 2.61 -2.43
CA VAL A 102 10.66 1.61 -3.50
C VAL A 102 9.34 0.95 -3.82
N LEU A 103 9.03 0.85 -5.10
CA LEU A 103 7.83 0.22 -5.64
C LEU A 103 8.23 -1.05 -6.38
N CYS A 104 7.85 -2.24 -5.88
CA CYS A 104 8.15 -3.52 -6.52
C CYS A 104 6.92 -4.01 -7.30
N GLU A 105 7.08 -4.19 -8.62
CA GLU A 105 5.99 -4.63 -9.50
C GLU A 105 6.53 -5.56 -10.59
N ALA A 106 5.82 -6.69 -10.81
CA ALA A 106 6.26 -7.72 -11.77
C ALA A 106 5.86 -7.41 -13.22
N THR A 107 4.88 -6.54 -13.43
CA THR A 107 4.30 -6.28 -14.76
C THR A 107 4.91 -5.03 -15.39
N ALA A 108 5.67 -5.19 -16.47
CA ALA A 108 6.35 -4.08 -17.16
C ALA A 108 5.41 -2.91 -17.53
N LYS A 109 4.16 -3.20 -17.90
CA LYS A 109 3.17 -2.14 -18.20
C LYS A 109 2.85 -1.29 -16.97
N LYS A 110 2.70 -1.93 -15.81
CA LYS A 110 2.44 -1.24 -14.54
C LYS A 110 3.66 -0.46 -14.08
N CYS A 111 4.87 -1.01 -14.26
CA CYS A 111 6.11 -0.26 -13.96
C CYS A 111 6.17 1.04 -14.76
N ARG A 112 5.90 1.01 -16.08
CA ARG A 112 5.84 2.23 -16.91
C ARG A 112 4.80 3.25 -16.42
N PHE A 113 3.65 2.77 -15.95
CA PHE A 113 2.64 3.65 -15.34
C PHE A 113 3.17 4.28 -14.05
N LEU A 114 3.77 3.50 -13.14
CA LEU A 114 4.35 4.00 -11.89
C LEU A 114 5.42 5.07 -12.16
N GLU A 115 6.31 4.82 -13.12
CA GLU A 115 7.34 5.77 -13.57
C GLU A 115 6.73 7.05 -14.13
N ALA A 116 5.68 6.95 -14.97
CA ALA A 116 4.99 8.10 -15.54
C ALA A 116 4.34 8.96 -14.45
N VAL A 117 3.65 8.35 -13.48
CA VAL A 117 3.07 9.10 -12.34
C VAL A 117 4.18 9.74 -11.52
N ALA A 118 5.23 8.98 -11.15
CA ALA A 118 6.35 9.50 -10.36
C ALA A 118 7.02 10.72 -11.03
N GLN A 119 7.22 10.64 -12.33
CA GLN A 119 7.78 11.76 -13.13
C GLN A 119 6.87 12.98 -13.11
N GLN A 120 5.57 12.81 -13.37
CA GLN A 120 4.61 13.93 -13.41
C GLN A 120 4.45 14.61 -12.05
N LEU A 121 4.46 13.82 -10.97
CA LEU A 121 4.37 14.33 -9.61
C LEU A 121 5.73 14.78 -9.03
N ARG A 122 6.82 14.57 -9.75
CA ARG A 122 8.21 14.81 -9.29
C ARG A 122 8.48 14.09 -7.96
N LEU A 123 8.10 12.81 -7.88
CA LEU A 123 8.37 11.94 -6.74
C LEU A 123 9.70 11.21 -6.92
N GLY A 124 10.57 11.28 -5.93
CA GLY A 124 11.82 10.54 -5.91
C GLY A 124 11.65 9.09 -5.48
N VAL A 125 10.81 8.32 -6.21
CA VAL A 125 10.60 6.89 -5.95
C VAL A 125 11.46 6.04 -6.89
N GLU A 126 11.84 4.86 -6.42
CA GLU A 126 12.50 3.83 -7.21
C GLU A 126 11.48 2.77 -7.63
N VAL A 127 11.35 2.51 -8.93
CA VAL A 127 10.49 1.42 -9.45
C VAL A 127 11.36 0.22 -9.79
N ARG A 128 11.12 -0.90 -9.10
CA ARG A 128 11.79 -2.19 -9.35
C ARG A 128 10.89 -3.11 -10.15
N HIS A 129 11.23 -3.32 -11.40
CA HIS A 129 10.57 -4.28 -12.26
C HIS A 129 11.07 -5.68 -11.97
N GLY A 130 10.21 -6.56 -11.47
CA GLY A 130 10.52 -7.95 -11.21
C GLY A 130 9.58 -8.61 -10.22
N ARG A 131 9.71 -9.91 -10.08
CA ARG A 131 8.98 -10.65 -9.06
C ARG A 131 9.60 -10.36 -7.69
N ILE A 132 8.78 -10.31 -6.67
CA ILE A 132 9.22 -10.08 -5.28
C ILE A 132 10.18 -11.19 -4.84
N GLU A 133 9.93 -12.43 -5.30
CA GLU A 133 10.74 -13.62 -5.00
C GLU A 133 12.18 -13.54 -5.54
N ASP A 134 12.36 -12.78 -6.62
CA ASP A 134 13.64 -12.66 -7.32
C ASP A 134 14.41 -11.38 -6.90
N ALA A 135 13.78 -10.52 -6.09
CA ALA A 135 14.39 -9.27 -5.66
C ALA A 135 15.60 -9.52 -4.74
N GLU A 136 16.65 -8.73 -4.88
CA GLU A 136 17.80 -8.76 -3.97
C GLU A 136 17.38 -8.44 -2.54
N PRO A 137 17.94 -9.15 -1.55
CA PRO A 137 17.67 -8.86 -0.14
C PRO A 137 18.14 -7.44 0.24
N GLU A 138 17.25 -6.67 0.83
CA GLU A 138 17.54 -5.34 1.34
C GLU A 138 16.59 -5.02 2.50
N ILE A 139 17.10 -4.45 3.59
CA ILE A 139 16.29 -4.14 4.76
C ILE A 139 15.58 -2.81 4.57
N PHE A 140 14.26 -2.80 4.84
CA PHE A 140 13.43 -1.60 4.87
C PHE A 140 12.82 -1.40 6.26
N ASP A 141 12.60 -0.13 6.63
CA ASP A 141 11.94 0.19 7.90
C ASP A 141 10.43 -0.11 7.82
N VAL A 142 9.84 0.09 6.63
CA VAL A 142 8.41 -0.16 6.39
C VAL A 142 8.22 -1.02 5.15
N ILE A 143 7.34 -2.00 5.25
CA ILE A 143 6.87 -2.82 4.13
C ILE A 143 5.37 -2.58 3.99
N THR A 144 4.91 -2.25 2.79
CA THR A 144 3.48 -2.17 2.49
C THR A 144 3.07 -3.19 1.44
N ALA A 145 1.83 -3.63 1.50
CA ALA A 145 1.23 -4.42 0.44
C ALA A 145 -0.30 -4.30 0.49
N ARG A 146 -0.92 -4.32 -0.71
CA ARG A 146 -2.37 -4.39 -0.88
C ARG A 146 -2.71 -5.44 -1.94
N ALA A 147 -3.62 -6.37 -1.63
CA ALA A 147 -4.13 -7.40 -2.55
C ALA A 147 -3.03 -8.18 -3.32
N CYS A 148 -1.83 -8.26 -2.76
CA CYS A 148 -0.66 -8.85 -3.41
C CYS A 148 -0.67 -10.39 -3.34
N ALA A 149 -0.91 -10.94 -2.13
CA ALA A 149 -0.91 -12.38 -1.87
C ALA A 149 -1.61 -12.71 -0.54
N PRO A 150 -2.00 -13.97 -0.29
CA PRO A 150 -2.35 -14.43 1.05
C PRO A 150 -1.20 -14.22 2.05
N LEU A 151 -1.52 -13.99 3.34
CA LEU A 151 -0.52 -13.62 4.36
C LEU A 151 0.66 -14.58 4.45
N THR A 152 0.41 -15.89 4.42
CA THR A 152 1.47 -16.91 4.52
C THR A 152 2.51 -16.76 3.42
N ARG A 153 2.06 -16.50 2.18
CA ARG A 153 2.96 -16.26 1.04
C ARG A 153 3.61 -14.88 1.12
N LEU A 154 2.84 -13.86 1.50
CA LEU A 154 3.34 -12.51 1.65
C LEU A 154 4.47 -12.44 2.68
N PHE A 155 4.36 -13.14 3.82
CA PHE A 155 5.41 -13.19 4.81
C PHE A 155 6.69 -13.89 4.31
N ALA A 156 6.55 -14.93 3.48
CA ALA A 156 7.71 -15.52 2.81
C ALA A 156 8.42 -14.51 1.89
N TYR A 157 7.68 -13.66 1.23
CA TYR A 157 8.24 -12.59 0.39
C TYR A 157 8.91 -11.49 1.22
N THR A 158 8.28 -11.09 2.35
CA THR A 158 8.80 -10.01 3.18
C THR A 158 10.10 -10.34 3.89
N GLN A 159 10.44 -11.63 4.11
CA GLN A 159 11.65 -12.03 4.84
C GLN A 159 12.93 -11.40 4.31
N ARG A 160 13.06 -11.25 2.99
CA ARG A 160 14.25 -10.66 2.36
C ARG A 160 14.41 -9.16 2.62
N PHE A 161 13.33 -8.51 3.06
CA PHE A 161 13.25 -7.07 3.35
C PHE A 161 13.13 -6.79 4.84
N TRP A 162 13.13 -7.85 5.67
CA TRP A 162 12.82 -7.76 7.10
C TRP A 162 14.06 -7.58 7.96
N GLY A 163 14.09 -6.56 8.82
CA GLY A 163 15.10 -6.32 9.86
C GLY A 163 14.47 -6.15 11.23
N LYS A 164 15.29 -5.93 12.25
CA LYS A 164 14.84 -5.83 13.65
C LYS A 164 13.83 -4.73 13.94
N LYS A 165 13.80 -3.67 13.12
CA LYS A 165 12.92 -2.50 13.29
C LYS A 165 11.84 -2.42 12.21
N THR A 166 11.78 -3.40 11.32
CA THR A 166 10.81 -3.42 10.23
C THR A 166 9.39 -3.55 10.77
N THR A 167 8.51 -2.73 10.25
CA THR A 167 7.06 -2.81 10.45
C THR A 167 6.40 -3.05 9.10
N ALA A 168 5.55 -4.07 8.96
CA ALA A 168 4.71 -4.21 7.78
C ALA A 168 3.32 -3.65 8.04
N LEU A 169 2.81 -2.85 7.09
CA LEU A 169 1.47 -2.27 7.08
C LEU A 169 0.70 -2.85 5.91
N LEU A 170 -0.16 -3.81 6.18
CA LEU A 170 -0.81 -4.63 5.15
C LEU A 170 -2.31 -4.34 5.10
N LEU A 171 -2.79 -3.88 3.95
CA LEU A 171 -4.21 -3.67 3.70
C LEU A 171 -4.88 -5.02 3.38
N LYS A 172 -5.81 -5.44 4.22
CA LYS A 172 -6.52 -6.72 4.14
C LYS A 172 -8.03 -6.52 4.20
N GLY A 173 -8.77 -7.47 3.63
CA GLY A 173 -10.23 -7.49 3.67
C GLY A 173 -10.79 -8.44 4.74
N GLN A 174 -12.06 -8.75 4.63
CA GLN A 174 -12.87 -9.54 5.57
C GLN A 174 -12.30 -10.93 5.97
N ASN A 175 -11.46 -11.54 5.13
CA ASN A 175 -10.91 -12.86 5.39
C ASN A 175 -9.64 -12.86 6.27
N VAL A 176 -9.27 -11.72 6.84
CA VAL A 176 -8.01 -11.55 7.58
C VAL A 176 -7.84 -12.53 8.75
N GLU A 177 -8.90 -12.87 9.49
CA GLU A 177 -8.82 -13.79 10.62
C GLU A 177 -8.54 -15.24 10.18
N VAL A 178 -9.12 -15.64 9.05
CA VAL A 178 -8.83 -16.95 8.45
C VAL A 178 -7.37 -17.00 7.98
N GLU A 179 -6.91 -15.95 7.30
CA GLU A 179 -5.52 -15.87 6.87
C GLU A 179 -4.54 -15.87 8.05
N LEU A 180 -4.83 -15.15 9.14
CA LEU A 180 -4.00 -15.14 10.35
C LEU A 180 -3.94 -16.51 11.01
N THR A 181 -5.07 -17.21 11.11
CA THR A 181 -5.13 -18.57 11.69
C THR A 181 -4.25 -19.53 10.91
N GLU A 182 -4.31 -19.50 9.58
CA GLU A 182 -3.47 -20.33 8.72
C GLU A 182 -1.99 -19.95 8.83
N THR A 183 -1.72 -18.65 8.83
CA THR A 183 -0.36 -18.11 8.88
C THR A 183 0.34 -18.43 10.20
N ASN A 184 -0.37 -18.44 11.33
CA ASN A 184 0.15 -18.78 12.66
C ASN A 184 0.68 -20.23 12.77
N LYS A 185 0.37 -21.10 11.82
CA LYS A 185 0.94 -22.46 11.75
C LYS A 185 2.43 -22.44 11.41
N SER A 186 2.87 -21.45 10.61
CA SER A 186 4.23 -21.37 10.07
C SER A 186 5.01 -20.12 10.49
N TRP A 187 4.33 -19.14 11.08
CA TRP A 187 4.92 -17.86 11.46
C TRP A 187 4.56 -17.46 12.89
N ARG A 188 5.45 -16.70 13.52
CA ARG A 188 5.19 -15.97 14.78
C ARG A 188 5.41 -14.50 14.51
N MET A 189 4.51 -13.65 15.02
CA MET A 189 4.55 -12.22 14.84
C MET A 189 3.77 -11.52 15.96
N GLU A 190 4.08 -10.26 16.17
CA GLU A 190 3.18 -9.32 16.83
C GLU A 190 2.27 -8.72 15.73
N ALA A 191 0.96 -8.89 15.88
CA ALA A 191 -0.03 -8.39 14.93
C ALA A 191 -1.00 -7.43 15.61
N ILE A 192 -0.98 -6.16 15.22
CA ILE A 192 -1.93 -5.14 15.66
C ILE A 192 -2.93 -4.90 14.53
N ARG A 193 -4.23 -4.84 14.89
CA ARG A 193 -5.32 -4.61 13.94
C ARG A 193 -5.83 -3.19 14.09
N HIS A 194 -5.82 -2.46 12.97
CA HIS A 194 -6.47 -1.16 12.87
C HIS A 194 -7.67 -1.30 11.94
N LEU A 195 -8.84 -0.81 12.37
CA LEU A 195 -10.04 -0.80 11.52
C LEU A 195 -9.82 0.14 10.33
N SER A 196 -10.17 -0.31 9.15
CA SER A 196 -10.13 0.54 7.96
C SER A 196 -11.21 1.62 8.06
N GLN A 197 -10.85 2.84 7.68
CA GLN A 197 -11.77 3.97 7.58
C GLN A 197 -12.36 4.12 6.17
N SER A 198 -11.88 3.33 5.22
CA SER A 198 -12.31 3.33 3.82
C SER A 198 -13.34 2.25 3.52
N ASP A 199 -13.26 1.11 4.23
CA ASP A 199 -14.10 -0.07 4.06
C ASP A 199 -14.41 -0.69 5.43
N PRO A 200 -15.70 -0.80 5.83
CA PRO A 200 -16.08 -1.41 7.10
C PRO A 200 -15.63 -2.86 7.29
N SER A 201 -15.40 -3.59 6.19
CA SER A 201 -14.85 -4.95 6.21
C SER A 201 -13.33 -5.01 6.13
N GLY A 202 -12.69 -3.86 5.91
CA GLY A 202 -11.25 -3.73 5.74
C GLY A 202 -10.52 -3.64 7.08
N VAL A 203 -9.29 -4.17 7.09
CA VAL A 203 -8.38 -4.13 8.23
C VAL A 203 -6.98 -3.75 7.74
N ILE A 204 -6.30 -2.89 8.47
CA ILE A 204 -4.87 -2.69 8.33
C ILE A 204 -4.19 -3.57 9.37
N LEU A 205 -3.40 -4.53 8.92
CA LEU A 205 -2.53 -5.30 9.80
C LEU A 205 -1.17 -4.61 9.92
N GLU A 206 -0.85 -4.19 11.12
CA GLU A 206 0.50 -3.79 11.48
C GLU A 206 1.20 -5.00 12.06
N ILE A 207 2.26 -5.46 11.39
CA ILE A 207 3.03 -6.64 11.77
C ILE A 207 4.42 -6.21 12.24
N ARG A 208 4.81 -6.73 13.40
CA ARG A 208 6.14 -6.58 13.98
C ARG A 208 6.68 -7.97 14.35
N GLU A 209 8.00 -8.04 14.61
CA GLU A 209 8.65 -9.25 15.15
C GLU A 209 8.34 -10.54 14.36
N LEU A 210 8.39 -10.45 13.03
CA LEU A 210 8.06 -11.58 12.16
C LEU A 210 9.18 -12.63 12.15
N HIS A 211 8.83 -13.86 12.57
CA HIS A 211 9.74 -15.02 12.60
C HIS A 211 9.08 -16.26 12.00
N ARG A 212 9.84 -17.00 11.23
CA ARG A 212 9.40 -18.31 10.74
C ARG A 212 9.50 -19.35 11.87
N VAL A 213 8.48 -20.15 12.05
CA VAL A 213 8.54 -21.32 12.97
C VAL A 213 9.50 -22.33 12.36
N ALA A 214 10.52 -22.75 13.12
CA ALA A 214 11.39 -23.84 12.70
C ALA A 214 10.56 -25.10 12.44
N ALA A 215 10.81 -25.78 11.33
CA ALA A 215 10.23 -27.10 11.09
C ALA A 215 10.67 -27.99 12.28
N ARG A 216 9.72 -28.54 13.04
CA ARG A 216 10.04 -29.61 13.98
C ARG A 216 10.46 -30.79 13.11
N ASP A 217 11.72 -31.20 13.25
CA ASP A 217 12.16 -32.48 12.69
C ASP A 217 11.18 -33.56 13.19
N ARG A 218 10.50 -34.19 12.25
CA ARG A 218 9.61 -35.33 12.49
C ARG A 218 10.41 -36.62 12.31
#